data_b4bcf2ac584526348a9cbd6b05527020
#
_entry.id   b4bcf2ac584526348a9cbd6b05527020
#
_cell.length_a   1.000
_cell.length_b   1.000
_cell.length_c   1.000
_cell.angle_alpha   90.00
_cell.angle_beta   90.00
_cell.angle_gamma   90.00
#
_symmetry.space_group_name_H-M   'P 1'
#
loop_
_entity.id
_entity.type
_entity.pdbx_description
1 polymer ?
#
loop_
_entity_poly.entity_id
_entity_poly.type
_entity_poly.pdbx_seq_one_letter_code
_entity_poly.pdbx_strand_id
1 'polypeptide(L)'
;MLELIAIGSSPDQRATTRLEPGRELRIGRNPQLELAIPWDRHLSRHHITLIADDDDTVRLQAQPDASNPVFSRGHRVTTASLTTGDVFVIGETSFHLGHGTDSHSASDHPEGIE
;
A
#
# COMPACT_ATOMS: atom_id res chain seq x y z
N MET A 1 13.13 -3.99 -4.68
CA MET A 1 12.07 -3.08 -5.09
C MET A 1 10.92 -3.11 -4.11
N LEU A 2 10.42 -1.97 -3.74
CA LEU A 2 9.30 -1.90 -2.81
C LEU A 2 8.01 -2.37 -3.47
N GLU A 3 7.19 -3.04 -2.67
CA GLU A 3 5.92 -3.58 -3.09
C GLU A 3 4.86 -3.27 -2.06
N LEU A 4 3.67 -2.92 -2.51
CA LEU A 4 2.54 -2.67 -1.63
C LEU A 4 1.48 -3.72 -1.87
N ILE A 5 1.00 -4.32 -0.79
CA ILE A 5 -0.03 -5.34 -0.83
C ILE A 5 -1.25 -4.81 -0.08
N ALA A 6 -2.38 -4.72 -0.77
CA ALA A 6 -3.66 -4.33 -0.18
C ALA A 6 -4.48 -5.57 0.10
N ILE A 7 -5.00 -5.69 1.32
CA ILE A 7 -5.78 -6.85 1.74
C ILE A 7 -7.08 -6.35 2.37
N GLY A 8 -8.20 -6.77 1.78
CA GLY A 8 -9.52 -6.45 2.30
C GLY A 8 -10.01 -7.45 3.32
N SER A 9 -11.33 -7.41 3.60
CA SER A 9 -11.93 -8.27 4.62
C SER A 9 -12.25 -9.68 4.10
N SER A 10 -12.20 -9.90 2.80
CA SER A 10 -12.46 -11.21 2.20
C SER A 10 -11.21 -11.72 1.50
N PRO A 11 -11.02 -13.05 1.39
CA PRO A 11 -9.80 -13.61 0.80
C PRO A 11 -9.53 -13.20 -0.65
N ASP A 12 -10.58 -12.91 -1.41
CA ASP A 12 -10.44 -12.48 -2.80
C ASP A 12 -10.17 -10.98 -2.95
N GLN A 13 -10.24 -10.22 -1.84
CA GLN A 13 -9.98 -8.79 -1.85
C GLN A 13 -8.50 -8.54 -1.60
N ARG A 14 -7.74 -8.64 -2.67
CA ARG A 14 -6.29 -8.51 -2.60
C ARG A 14 -5.76 -7.88 -3.87
N ALA A 15 -4.83 -6.95 -3.72
CA ALA A 15 -4.17 -6.30 -4.84
C ALA A 15 -2.72 -6.02 -4.48
N THR A 16 -1.84 -6.06 -5.46
CA THR A 16 -0.41 -5.86 -5.26
C THR A 16 0.11 -4.93 -6.34
N THR A 17 1.00 -4.03 -5.98
CA THR A 17 1.67 -3.17 -6.94
C THR A 17 3.09 -2.87 -6.48
N ARG A 18 3.93 -2.47 -7.42
CA ARG A 18 5.30 -2.05 -7.14
C ARG A 18 5.37 -0.55 -6.98
N LEU A 19 6.34 -0.10 -6.17
CA LEU A 19 6.61 1.31 -5.98
C LEU A 19 7.99 1.62 -6.57
N GLU A 20 7.99 2.43 -7.62
CA GLU A 20 9.23 2.87 -8.25
C GLU A 20 9.63 4.22 -7.66
N PRO A 21 10.89 4.39 -7.27
CA PRO A 21 11.34 5.65 -6.68
C PRO A 21 11.02 6.84 -7.60
N GLY A 22 10.49 7.90 -6.99
CA GLY A 22 10.16 9.13 -7.70
C GLY A 22 8.82 9.13 -8.42
N ARG A 23 8.14 7.99 -8.50
CA ARG A 23 6.84 7.92 -9.18
C ARG A 23 5.71 7.92 -8.16
N GLU A 24 4.67 8.68 -8.48
CA GLU A 24 3.47 8.71 -7.65
C GLU A 24 2.65 7.45 -7.84
N LEU A 25 2.22 6.87 -6.73
CA LEU A 25 1.27 5.78 -6.71
C LEU A 25 -0.02 6.32 -6.09
N ARG A 26 -1.06 6.45 -6.89
CA ARG A 26 -2.35 6.95 -6.42
C ARG A 26 -3.24 5.76 -6.07
N ILE A 27 -3.86 5.82 -4.90
CA ILE A 27 -4.68 4.73 -4.37
C ILE A 27 -6.08 5.25 -4.07
N GLY A 28 -7.07 4.49 -4.50
CA GLY A 28 -8.47 4.82 -4.25
C GLY A 28 -9.40 3.87 -4.98
N ARG A 29 -10.70 4.19 -5.01
CA ARG A 29 -11.68 3.33 -5.68
C ARG A 29 -11.71 3.50 -7.19
N ASN A 30 -11.17 4.61 -7.70
CA ASN A 30 -11.20 4.88 -9.13
C ASN A 30 -10.34 3.84 -9.88
N PRO A 31 -10.91 3.08 -10.82
CA PRO A 31 -10.17 2.05 -11.54
C PRO A 31 -9.05 2.58 -12.43
N GLN A 32 -8.99 3.89 -12.65
CA GLN A 32 -7.92 4.52 -13.44
C GLN A 32 -6.65 4.77 -12.65
N LEU A 33 -6.68 4.59 -11.32
CA LEU A 33 -5.51 4.82 -10.49
C LEU A 33 -4.53 3.65 -10.57
N GLU A 34 -3.27 3.91 -10.20
CA GLU A 34 -2.22 2.89 -10.23
C GLU A 34 -2.55 1.71 -9.35
N LEU A 35 -3.21 1.96 -8.21
CA LEU A 35 -3.72 0.88 -7.37
C LEU A 35 -5.18 1.16 -7.05
N ALA A 36 -6.07 0.44 -7.72
CA ALA A 36 -7.51 0.58 -7.51
C ALA A 36 -7.97 -0.41 -6.46
N ILE A 37 -8.80 0.08 -5.52
CA ILE A 37 -9.38 -0.73 -4.44
C ILE A 37 -10.90 -0.62 -4.56
N PRO A 38 -11.51 -1.35 -5.49
CA PRO A 38 -12.95 -1.19 -5.76
C PRO A 38 -13.84 -1.82 -4.71
N TRP A 39 -13.30 -2.71 -3.88
CA TRP A 39 -14.09 -3.47 -2.91
C TRP A 39 -14.38 -2.69 -1.62
N ASP A 40 -13.70 -1.57 -1.37
CA ASP A 40 -13.83 -0.87 -0.10
C ASP A 40 -14.46 0.50 -0.32
N ARG A 41 -15.73 0.60 0.02
CA ARG A 41 -16.50 1.84 -0.16
C ARG A 41 -16.05 2.97 0.78
N HIS A 42 -15.21 2.66 1.78
CA HIS A 42 -14.67 3.66 2.69
C HIS A 42 -13.53 4.46 2.04
N LEU A 43 -12.97 3.96 0.94
CA LEU A 43 -11.99 4.72 0.20
C LEU A 43 -12.68 5.71 -0.72
N SER A 44 -12.14 6.93 -0.77
CA SER A 44 -12.52 7.93 -1.76
C SER A 44 -11.99 7.53 -3.13
N ARG A 45 -12.48 8.16 -4.17
CA ARG A 45 -12.05 7.85 -5.54
C ARG A 45 -10.54 7.98 -5.68
N HIS A 46 -9.95 9.06 -5.14
CA HIS A 46 -8.51 9.19 -4.94
C HIS A 46 -8.32 9.49 -3.45
N HIS A 47 -7.81 8.52 -2.70
CA HIS A 47 -7.75 8.63 -1.25
C HIS A 47 -6.37 9.05 -0.74
N ILE A 48 -5.32 8.42 -1.25
CA ILE A 48 -3.95 8.73 -0.87
C ILE A 48 -3.03 8.69 -2.08
N THR A 49 -1.86 9.33 -1.90
CA THR A 49 -0.75 9.23 -2.84
C THR A 49 0.48 8.76 -2.08
N LEU A 50 1.19 7.82 -2.64
CA LEU A 50 2.47 7.36 -2.13
C LEU A 50 3.57 7.73 -3.11
N ILE A 51 4.71 8.15 -2.58
CA ILE A 51 5.92 8.40 -3.38
C ILE A 51 7.08 7.74 -2.67
N ALA A 52 7.73 6.79 -3.33
CA ALA A 52 8.94 6.18 -2.81
C ALA A 52 10.10 7.14 -3.04
N ASP A 53 10.81 7.49 -1.98
CA ASP A 53 11.99 8.33 -2.07
C ASP A 53 13.20 7.52 -2.53
N ASP A 54 13.25 6.25 -2.08
CA ASP A 54 14.29 5.30 -2.44
C ASP A 54 13.72 3.88 -2.28
N ASP A 55 14.58 2.88 -2.18
CA ASP A 55 14.13 1.49 -2.04
C ASP A 55 13.63 1.15 -0.63
N ASP A 56 13.74 2.06 0.32
CA ASP A 56 13.40 1.77 1.72
C ASP A 56 12.34 2.71 2.30
N THR A 57 12.17 3.90 1.73
CA THR A 57 11.35 4.95 2.36
C THR A 57 10.26 5.42 1.41
N VAL A 58 9.03 5.49 1.93
CA VAL A 58 7.87 5.95 1.17
C VAL A 58 7.17 7.05 1.94
N ARG A 59 6.81 8.12 1.24
CA ARG A 59 5.98 9.19 1.82
C ARG A 59 4.53 8.96 1.44
N LEU A 60 3.67 9.04 2.44
CA LEU A 60 2.21 8.93 2.27
C LEU A 60 1.59 10.30 2.47
N GLN A 61 0.65 10.64 1.59
CA GLN A 61 -0.14 11.86 1.74
C GLN A 61 -1.60 11.55 1.44
N ALA A 62 -2.47 11.81 2.42
CA ALA A 62 -3.91 11.68 2.24
C ALA A 62 -4.44 12.88 1.47
N GLN A 63 -5.41 12.64 0.60
CA GLN A 63 -6.06 13.72 -0.13
C GLN A 63 -6.93 14.55 0.84
N PRO A 64 -6.94 15.88 0.69
CA PRO A 64 -7.69 16.74 1.64
C PRO A 64 -9.18 16.46 1.65
N ASP A 65 -9.74 15.97 0.54
CA ASP A 65 -11.18 15.68 0.42
C ASP A 65 -11.52 14.22 0.72
N ALA A 66 -10.54 13.42 1.15
CA ALA A 66 -10.82 12.04 1.53
C ALA A 66 -11.71 12.01 2.78
N SER A 67 -12.77 11.21 2.72
CA SER A 67 -13.81 11.21 3.76
C SER A 67 -13.39 10.45 5.01
N ASN A 68 -12.61 9.39 4.84
CA ASN A 68 -12.27 8.50 5.95
C ASN A 68 -10.78 8.60 6.28
N PRO A 69 -10.42 8.41 7.55
CA PRO A 69 -9.03 8.58 7.97
C PRO A 69 -8.13 7.45 7.51
N VAL A 70 -6.84 7.77 7.42
CA VAL A 70 -5.77 6.80 7.28
C VAL A 70 -5.18 6.57 8.66
N PHE A 71 -5.01 5.30 9.05
CA PHE A 71 -4.37 4.95 10.31
C PHE A 71 -3.02 4.32 10.06
N SER A 72 -1.99 4.85 10.70
CA SER A 72 -0.64 4.31 10.65
C SER A 72 -0.17 4.11 12.08
N ARG A 73 0.23 2.89 12.41
CA ARG A 73 0.69 2.54 13.76
C ARG A 73 -0.33 2.90 14.83
N GLY A 74 -1.63 2.73 14.50
CA GLY A 74 -2.72 3.05 15.41
C GLY A 74 -3.05 4.52 15.54
N HIS A 75 -2.40 5.39 14.78
CA HIS A 75 -2.64 6.82 14.80
C HIS A 75 -3.24 7.29 13.49
N ARG A 76 -4.17 8.23 13.60
CA ARG A 76 -4.74 8.89 12.44
C ARG A 76 -3.71 9.85 11.84
N VAL A 77 -3.47 9.72 10.54
CA VAL A 77 -2.46 10.53 9.86
C VAL A 77 -3.01 11.14 8.59
N THR A 78 -2.48 12.31 8.21
CA THR A 78 -2.68 12.89 6.89
C THR A 78 -1.41 12.78 6.06
N THR A 79 -0.28 12.70 6.72
CA THR A 79 1.02 12.41 6.09
C THR A 79 1.77 11.43 6.98
N ALA A 80 2.61 10.61 6.36
CA ALA A 80 3.44 9.66 7.11
C ALA A 80 4.65 9.27 6.28
N SER A 81 5.72 8.91 6.98
CA SER A 81 6.89 8.26 6.36
C SER A 81 6.83 6.79 6.72
N LEU A 82 6.93 5.94 5.70
CA LEU A 82 6.79 4.50 5.84
C LEU A 82 8.07 3.81 5.42
N THR A 83 8.36 2.70 6.08
CA THR A 83 9.47 1.84 5.70
C THR A 83 8.95 0.41 5.55
N THR A 84 9.81 -0.47 5.02
CA THR A 84 9.48 -1.88 4.86
C THR A 84 9.01 -2.48 6.19
N GLY A 85 7.90 -3.18 6.15
CA GLY A 85 7.28 -3.76 7.33
C GLY A 85 6.15 -2.93 7.90
N ASP A 86 6.02 -1.69 7.47
CA ASP A 86 4.93 -0.84 7.95
C ASP A 86 3.60 -1.23 7.32
N VAL A 87 2.54 -1.02 8.10
CA VAL A 87 1.17 -1.28 7.67
C VAL A 87 0.34 -0.03 7.94
N PHE A 88 -0.49 0.34 6.99
CA PHE A 88 -1.50 1.37 7.25
C PHE A 88 -2.87 0.84 6.84
N VAL A 89 -3.91 1.46 7.37
CA VAL A 89 -5.29 0.98 7.19
C VAL A 89 -6.18 2.13 6.74
N ILE A 90 -7.03 1.85 5.77
CA ILE A 90 -8.10 2.74 5.35
C ILE A 90 -9.36 1.89 5.27
N GLY A 91 -10.41 2.28 6.03
CA GLY A 91 -11.65 1.51 6.04
C GLY A 91 -11.42 0.07 6.49
N GLU A 92 -11.73 -0.88 5.63
CA GLU A 92 -11.58 -2.31 5.92
C GLU A 92 -10.38 -2.92 5.22
N THR A 93 -9.53 -2.09 4.61
CA THR A 93 -8.39 -2.56 3.83
C THR A 93 -7.10 -2.20 4.54
N SER A 94 -6.22 -3.19 4.71
CA SER A 94 -4.87 -2.97 5.24
C SER A 94 -3.88 -3.00 4.08
N PHE A 95 -2.88 -2.12 4.19
CA PHE A 95 -1.85 -1.96 3.18
C PHE A 95 -0.50 -2.27 3.80
N HIS A 96 0.19 -3.24 3.24
CA HIS A 96 1.45 -3.76 3.77
C HIS A 96 2.59 -3.39 2.83
N LEU A 97 3.58 -2.70 3.36
CA LEU A 97 4.76 -2.30 2.59
C LEU A 97 5.87 -3.30 2.82
N GLY A 98 6.41 -3.84 1.74
CA GLY A 98 7.49 -4.81 1.83
C GLY A 98 8.40 -4.74 0.61
N HIS A 99 9.37 -5.62 0.56
CA HIS A 99 10.18 -5.79 -0.64
C HIS A 99 9.60 -6.92 -1.47
N GLY A 100 9.40 -6.65 -2.76
CA GLY A 100 9.03 -7.68 -3.71
C GLY A 100 10.23 -8.58 -3.96
N THR A 101 9.97 -9.89 -4.09
CA THR A 101 11.00 -10.85 -4.46
C THR A 101 11.17 -10.90 -5.96
N ASP A 102 12.40 -10.82 -6.36
CA ASP A 102 12.69 -11.07 -7.76
C ASP A 102 13.04 -12.53 -7.89
N SER A 103 12.81 -13.00 -8.05
CA SER A 103 13.14 -14.12 -7.91
C SER A 103 13.13 -15.11 -7.03
N HIS A 104 13.46 -14.37 -6.79
CA HIS A 104 13.45 -15.06 -5.93
C HIS A 104 13.28 -15.73 -5.45
N SER A 105 13.60 -15.79 -5.63
CA SER A 105 13.41 -16.34 -4.94
C SER A 105 13.18 -16.88 -4.20
N ALA A 106 13.69 -17.05 -4.38
CA ALA A 106 13.46 -17.58 -3.55
C ALA A 106 13.22 -18.01 -2.80
N SER A 107 13.61 -18.07 -3.02
CA SER A 107 13.33 -18.48 -2.08
C SER A 107 12.98 -18.88 -1.40
N ASP A 108 13.47 -19.06 -1.74
CA ASP A 108 13.14 -19.33 -0.86
C ASP A 108 12.86 -19.95 -0.34
N HIS A 109 13.42 -20.26 -0.65
CA HIS A 109 13.22 -20.78 0.14
C HIS A 109 13.07 -21.25 0.67
N PRO A 110 13.37 -21.59 0.51
CA PRO A 110 13.22 -22.06 1.26
C PRO A 110 12.95 -22.44 1.79
N GLU A 111 13.52 -22.63 1.52
CA GLU A 111 13.28 -22.90 2.29
C GLU A 111 13.00 -23.30 2.76
N GLY A 112 13.58 -23.60 2.28
CA GLY A 112 13.37 -23.87 2.85
C GLY A 112 13.37 -24.39 3.04
N ILE A 113 13.82 -24.61 2.75
CA ILE A 113 13.78 -24.94 3.20
C ILE A 113 13.78 -25.18 3.56
N GLU A 114 14.26 -25.45 3.13
CA GLU A 114 14.21 -25.51 3.68
C GLU A 114 14.03 -25.56 4.19
#